data_b1f9e8b6f95936ad568a781e88fc79be
#
_entry.id   b1f9e8b6f95936ad568a781e88fc79be
#
_cell.length_a   1.000
_cell.length_b   1.000
_cell.length_c   1.000
_cell.angle_alpha   90.00
_cell.angle_beta   90.00
_cell.angle_gamma   90.00
#
_symmetry.space_group_name_H-M   'P 1'
#
loop_
_entity.id
_entity.type
_entity.pdbx_description
1 polymer ?
#
loop_
_entity_poly.entity_id
_entity_poly.type
_entity_poly.pdbx_seq_one_letter_code
_entity_poly.pdbx_strand_id
1 'polypeptide(L)'
;DYRRKFNDEYCDKVDVLVWGESDSLLPKQIFQILDNLHNGVSINTPKYITFFGMCKMWDESWKLLEHPEFTDKPFYDSPEEFKPDEHWWSLRYTMSIDEMNRFNDKVEDLDVKVLDQHKFNGCGLVISSEVIKSGVNIPKSVFFVHEDTSFMMIMQKVLGMIPQYVINNVLLVHNRNHPKKRMYVRGERIDGTMNEKRRSNDWYVKANKMSEENCYNIYNPNYKSYTWEDVWK
;
A
#
# COMPACT_ATOMS: atom_id res chain seq x y z
N ASP A 1 11.89 -4.82 -6.24
CA ASP A 1 12.18 -6.04 -7.00
C ASP A 1 11.17 -7.18 -6.79
N TYR A 2 10.78 -7.51 -5.56
CA TYR A 2 9.87 -8.64 -5.29
C TYR A 2 8.51 -8.47 -5.95
N ARG A 3 7.84 -7.33 -5.74
CA ARG A 3 6.52 -7.05 -6.33
C ARG A 3 6.57 -7.06 -7.86
N ARG A 4 7.63 -6.50 -8.46
CA ARG A 4 7.80 -6.53 -9.92
C ARG A 4 7.94 -7.95 -10.45
N LYS A 5 8.82 -8.75 -9.85
CA LYS A 5 9.00 -10.16 -10.23
C LYS A 5 7.74 -10.97 -10.02
N PHE A 6 7.02 -10.73 -8.93
CA PHE A 6 5.73 -11.34 -8.65
C PHE A 6 4.72 -11.01 -9.76
N ASN A 7 4.62 -9.75 -10.15
CA ASN A 7 3.74 -9.34 -11.25
C ASN A 7 4.11 -10.06 -12.56
N ASP A 8 5.38 -10.05 -12.94
CA ASP A 8 5.87 -10.68 -14.18
C ASP A 8 5.63 -12.21 -14.19
N GLU A 9 5.80 -12.86 -13.05
CA GLU A 9 5.70 -14.31 -12.94
C GLU A 9 4.25 -14.81 -12.95
N TYR A 10 3.33 -14.05 -12.37
CA TYR A 10 1.97 -14.54 -12.09
C TYR A 10 0.88 -13.90 -12.95
N CYS A 11 1.12 -12.81 -13.66
CA CYS A 11 0.07 -12.13 -14.43
C CYS A 11 -0.60 -13.00 -15.49
N ASP A 12 0.10 -14.00 -16.04
CA ASP A 12 -0.47 -14.95 -17.01
C ASP A 12 -1.13 -16.19 -16.36
N LYS A 13 -1.06 -16.29 -15.03
CA LYS A 13 -1.54 -17.49 -14.30
C LYS A 13 -2.79 -17.22 -13.46
N VAL A 14 -3.10 -15.94 -13.21
CA VAL A 14 -4.21 -15.52 -12.35
C VAL A 14 -4.93 -14.32 -12.96
N ASP A 15 -6.15 -14.08 -12.54
CA ASP A 15 -6.96 -12.97 -13.03
C ASP A 15 -6.65 -11.67 -12.29
N VAL A 16 -6.26 -11.78 -11.02
CA VAL A 16 -5.93 -10.63 -10.17
C VAL A 16 -4.69 -10.89 -9.32
N LEU A 17 -3.95 -9.82 -9.06
CA LEU A 17 -2.78 -9.79 -8.19
C LEU A 17 -3.09 -8.89 -6.99
N VAL A 18 -2.65 -9.29 -5.81
CA VAL A 18 -2.82 -8.48 -4.58
C VAL A 18 -1.46 -8.15 -3.98
N TRP A 19 -1.21 -6.88 -3.80
CA TRP A 19 -0.03 -6.44 -3.06
C TRP A 19 -0.38 -6.28 -1.58
N GLY A 20 0.26 -7.10 -0.77
CA GLY A 20 0.23 -6.97 0.69
C GLY A 20 1.56 -6.43 1.23
N GLU A 21 1.56 -6.17 2.52
CA GLU A 21 2.75 -5.87 3.30
C GLU A 21 2.84 -6.85 4.48
N SER A 22 4.05 -7.04 5.02
CA SER A 22 4.28 -8.02 6.10
C SER A 22 3.53 -7.71 7.39
N ASP A 23 3.05 -6.50 7.54
CA ASP A 23 2.27 -5.99 8.66
C ASP A 23 0.81 -5.65 8.29
N SER A 24 0.36 -6.10 7.12
CA SER A 24 -1.05 -6.01 6.73
C SER A 24 -1.83 -7.26 7.15
N LEU A 25 -3.05 -7.03 7.59
CA LEU A 25 -4.03 -8.09 7.88
C LEU A 25 -5.02 -8.13 6.73
N LEU A 26 -5.12 -9.28 6.08
CA LEU A 26 -6.11 -9.53 5.03
C LEU A 26 -7.39 -10.11 5.64
N PRO A 27 -8.58 -9.73 5.14
CA PRO A 27 -9.84 -10.34 5.53
C PRO A 27 -9.81 -11.87 5.32
N LYS A 28 -10.43 -12.63 6.20
CA LYS A 28 -10.52 -14.10 6.02
C LYS A 28 -11.26 -14.51 4.74
N GLN A 29 -12.16 -13.64 4.25
CA GLN A 29 -12.94 -13.86 3.03
C GLN A 29 -12.24 -13.33 1.77
N ILE A 30 -10.95 -13.03 1.82
CA ILE A 30 -10.24 -12.34 0.73
C ILE A 30 -10.46 -12.99 -0.64
N PHE A 31 -10.39 -14.31 -0.75
CA PHE A 31 -10.57 -14.99 -2.04
C PHE A 31 -12.00 -14.87 -2.58
N GLN A 32 -13.00 -14.98 -1.71
CA GLN A 32 -14.39 -14.77 -2.09
C GLN A 32 -14.65 -13.32 -2.53
N ILE A 33 -14.04 -12.36 -1.84
CA ILE A 33 -14.13 -10.94 -2.19
C ILE A 33 -13.51 -10.72 -3.59
N LEU A 34 -12.33 -11.28 -3.86
CA LEU A 34 -11.66 -11.13 -5.14
C LEU A 34 -12.45 -11.79 -6.28
N ASP A 35 -13.01 -12.97 -6.04
CA ASP A 35 -13.86 -13.65 -7.02
C ASP A 35 -15.13 -12.85 -7.33
N ASN A 36 -15.80 -12.35 -6.31
CA ASN A 36 -16.97 -11.48 -6.47
C ASN A 36 -16.66 -10.17 -7.20
N LEU A 37 -15.49 -9.60 -6.98
CA LEU A 37 -15.04 -8.40 -7.69
C LEU A 37 -14.77 -8.69 -9.16
N HIS A 38 -14.06 -9.77 -9.44
CA HIS A 38 -13.64 -10.10 -10.81
C HIS A 38 -14.81 -10.61 -11.67
N ASN A 39 -15.65 -11.46 -11.10
CA ASN A 39 -16.79 -12.08 -11.80
C ASN A 39 -18.11 -11.36 -11.56
N GLY A 40 -18.11 -10.34 -10.70
CA GLY A 40 -19.33 -9.59 -10.35
C GLY A 40 -19.67 -8.49 -11.34
N VAL A 41 -20.86 -7.94 -11.19
CA VAL A 41 -21.35 -6.83 -12.01
C VAL A 41 -20.77 -5.46 -11.60
N SER A 42 -20.07 -5.40 -10.47
CA SER A 42 -19.54 -4.14 -9.91
C SER A 42 -18.34 -3.60 -10.70
N ILE A 43 -17.57 -4.49 -11.32
CA ILE A 43 -16.42 -4.13 -12.15
C ILE A 43 -16.61 -4.75 -13.53
N ASN A 44 -16.92 -3.92 -14.51
CA ASN A 44 -17.26 -4.33 -15.87
C ASN A 44 -16.18 -3.99 -16.90
N THR A 45 -14.97 -3.76 -16.45
CA THR A 45 -13.81 -3.46 -17.30
C THR A 45 -12.67 -4.44 -17.02
N PRO A 46 -11.97 -4.96 -18.04
CA PRO A 46 -10.89 -5.91 -17.84
C PRO A 46 -9.65 -5.30 -17.16
N LYS A 47 -9.46 -3.98 -17.28
CA LYS A 47 -8.31 -3.27 -16.70
C LYS A 47 -8.77 -2.34 -15.59
N TYR A 48 -8.44 -2.70 -14.36
CA TYR A 48 -8.80 -1.94 -13.18
C TYR A 48 -7.78 -2.13 -12.06
N ILE A 49 -7.82 -1.23 -11.11
CA ILE A 49 -7.18 -1.36 -9.81
C ILE A 49 -8.20 -1.10 -8.71
N THR A 50 -8.04 -1.75 -7.58
CA THR A 50 -8.97 -1.66 -6.46
C THR A 50 -8.23 -1.60 -5.14
N PHE A 51 -8.76 -0.85 -4.19
CA PHE A 51 -8.30 -0.85 -2.80
C PHE A 51 -9.40 -1.34 -1.88
N PHE A 52 -9.00 -1.86 -0.73
CA PHE A 52 -9.92 -2.08 0.39
C PHE A 52 -10.16 -0.78 1.16
N GLY A 53 -11.31 -0.66 1.79
CA GLY A 53 -11.57 0.36 2.78
C GLY A 53 -10.61 0.17 3.94
N MET A 54 -9.57 0.99 3.95
CA MET A 54 -8.52 0.89 4.94
C MET A 54 -8.71 1.91 6.03
N CYS A 55 -8.18 1.59 7.18
CA CYS A 55 -7.94 2.60 8.20
C CYS A 55 -7.00 3.71 7.71
N LYS A 56 -6.27 3.48 6.62
CA LYS A 56 -5.35 4.45 6.02
C LYS A 56 -5.35 4.34 4.52
N MET A 57 -5.96 5.30 3.90
CA MET A 57 -5.84 5.56 2.48
C MET A 57 -5.73 7.07 2.27
N TRP A 58 -4.84 7.49 1.37
CA TRP A 58 -4.57 8.90 1.11
C TRP A 58 -5.25 9.34 -0.17
N ASP A 59 -5.77 10.54 -0.16
CA ASP A 59 -6.03 11.29 -1.37
C ASP A 59 -4.87 12.25 -1.68
N GLU A 60 -4.99 12.99 -2.78
CA GLU A 60 -3.98 13.96 -3.19
C GLU A 60 -3.77 15.08 -2.17
N SER A 61 -4.79 15.36 -1.35
CA SER A 61 -4.71 16.34 -0.25
C SER A 61 -4.17 15.71 1.04
N TRP A 62 -3.74 14.44 0.99
CA TRP A 62 -3.34 13.66 2.14
C TRP A 62 -4.44 13.46 3.19
N LYS A 63 -5.69 13.61 2.78
CA LYS A 63 -6.82 13.25 3.62
C LYS A 63 -6.99 11.74 3.66
N LEU A 64 -7.36 11.23 4.81
CA LEU A 64 -7.69 9.82 4.95
C LEU A 64 -9.06 9.56 4.34
N LEU A 65 -9.10 8.54 3.49
CA LEU A 65 -10.33 7.86 3.18
C LEU A 65 -10.54 6.81 4.25
N GLU A 66 -11.51 7.03 5.11
CA GLU A 66 -11.80 6.16 6.22
C GLU A 66 -13.06 5.37 5.99
N HIS A 67 -13.06 4.18 6.56
CA HIS A 67 -14.30 3.42 6.63
C HIS A 67 -15.34 4.22 7.44
N PRO A 68 -16.64 4.23 7.05
CA PRO A 68 -17.68 5.04 7.72
C PRO A 68 -17.77 4.87 9.23
N GLU A 69 -17.51 3.66 9.77
CA GLU A 69 -17.49 3.45 11.23
C GLU A 69 -16.36 4.20 11.95
N PHE A 70 -15.37 4.72 11.24
CA PHE A 70 -14.24 5.44 11.81
C PHE A 70 -14.22 6.93 11.46
N THR A 71 -15.11 7.39 10.59
CA THR A 71 -15.12 8.78 10.12
C THR A 71 -15.45 9.77 11.22
N ASP A 72 -16.29 9.38 12.17
CA ASP A 72 -16.71 10.24 13.28
C ASP A 72 -15.72 10.19 14.47
N LYS A 73 -14.69 9.36 14.40
CA LYS A 73 -13.70 9.27 15.45
C LYS A 73 -12.53 10.20 15.12
N PRO A 74 -12.18 11.12 16.00
CA PRO A 74 -11.00 11.95 15.80
C PRO A 74 -9.76 11.07 15.73
N PHE A 75 -8.79 11.49 14.96
CA PHE A 75 -7.52 10.78 14.81
C PHE A 75 -6.74 10.72 16.13
N TYR A 76 -6.84 11.79 16.87
CA TYR A 76 -6.37 11.97 18.23
C TYR A 76 -7.56 12.42 19.06
N ASP A 77 -7.56 12.03 20.32
CA ASP A 77 -8.53 12.53 21.28
C ASP A 77 -8.27 14.04 21.52
N SER A 78 -7.03 14.47 21.34
CA SER A 78 -6.70 15.90 21.29
C SER A 78 -5.49 16.19 20.37
N PRO A 79 -5.38 17.42 19.81
CA PRO A 79 -4.19 17.83 19.06
C PRO A 79 -2.89 17.81 19.87
N GLU A 80 -2.98 17.87 21.19
CA GLU A 80 -1.84 17.84 22.12
C GLU A 80 -1.20 16.45 22.22
N GLU A 81 -1.93 15.40 21.82
CA GLU A 81 -1.40 14.05 21.71
C GLU A 81 -0.51 13.85 20.49
N PHE A 82 -0.56 14.80 19.57
CA PHE A 82 0.27 14.78 18.38
C PHE A 82 1.73 15.09 18.71
N LYS A 83 2.59 14.11 18.49
CA LYS A 83 4.03 14.30 18.58
C LYS A 83 4.59 14.62 17.19
N PRO A 84 5.36 15.70 17.03
CA PRO A 84 5.88 16.10 15.71
C PRO A 84 6.65 15.01 14.96
N ASP A 85 7.32 14.13 15.69
CA ASP A 85 8.11 13.02 15.14
C ASP A 85 7.26 11.77 14.80
N GLU A 86 5.98 11.77 15.15
CA GLU A 86 5.06 10.71 14.86
C GLU A 86 4.14 11.14 13.73
N HIS A 87 4.18 10.40 12.64
CA HIS A 87 3.20 10.58 11.57
C HIS A 87 1.81 10.27 12.13
N TRP A 88 0.99 11.30 12.32
CA TRP A 88 -0.34 11.23 12.91
C TRP A 88 -1.21 10.12 12.33
N TRP A 89 -1.09 9.84 11.02
CA TRP A 89 -1.77 8.73 10.36
C TRP A 89 -1.23 7.35 10.76
N SER A 90 -0.08 7.26 11.39
CA SER A 90 0.50 5.99 11.77
C SER A 90 0.04 5.51 13.14
N LEU A 91 -0.58 6.34 13.93
CA LEU A 91 -0.94 6.03 15.32
C LEU A 91 -2.29 5.33 15.46
N ARG A 92 -3.13 5.39 14.43
CA ARG A 92 -4.53 5.19 14.63
C ARG A 92 -4.97 3.75 14.81
N TYR A 93 -4.46 2.80 14.09
CA TYR A 93 -5.11 1.51 14.04
C TYR A 93 -4.14 0.36 14.14
N THR A 94 -3.86 -0.03 15.36
CA THR A 94 -3.40 -1.39 15.63
C THR A 94 -4.63 -2.20 15.99
N MET A 95 -4.99 -3.12 15.13
CA MET A 95 -6.15 -3.96 15.27
C MET A 95 -5.72 -5.42 15.20
N SER A 96 -6.32 -6.28 15.99
CA SER A 96 -6.13 -7.71 15.87
C SER A 96 -6.87 -8.26 14.65
N ILE A 97 -6.43 -9.42 14.17
CA ILE A 97 -7.11 -10.09 13.06
C ILE A 97 -8.56 -10.47 13.41
N ASP A 98 -8.82 -10.80 14.69
CA ASP A 98 -10.16 -11.15 15.14
C ASP A 98 -11.08 -9.92 15.17
N GLU A 99 -10.57 -8.75 15.55
CA GLU A 99 -11.33 -7.49 15.50
C GLU A 99 -11.67 -7.11 14.07
N MET A 100 -10.68 -7.16 13.16
CA MET A 100 -10.90 -6.91 11.75
C MET A 100 -11.94 -7.87 11.15
N ASN A 101 -11.83 -9.17 11.45
CA ASN A 101 -12.77 -10.15 10.92
C ASN A 101 -14.17 -9.98 11.49
N ARG A 102 -14.33 -9.69 12.80
CA ARG A 102 -15.64 -9.38 13.40
C ARG A 102 -16.32 -8.19 12.72
N PHE A 103 -15.52 -7.21 12.30
CA PHE A 103 -16.00 -6.08 11.52
C PHE A 103 -16.46 -6.53 10.14
N ASN A 104 -15.61 -7.24 9.42
CA ASN A 104 -15.90 -7.70 8.07
C ASN A 104 -17.00 -8.76 7.99
N ASP A 105 -17.25 -9.52 9.07
CA ASP A 105 -18.34 -10.52 9.14
C ASP A 105 -19.76 -9.90 9.05
N LYS A 106 -19.86 -8.60 9.22
CA LYS A 106 -21.14 -7.86 9.08
C LYS A 106 -21.45 -7.45 7.64
N VAL A 107 -20.48 -7.63 6.74
CA VAL A 107 -20.63 -7.23 5.33
C VAL A 107 -21.38 -8.32 4.59
N GLU A 108 -22.59 -8.00 4.14
CA GLU A 108 -23.43 -8.87 3.32
C GLU A 108 -23.11 -8.68 1.82
N ASP A 109 -23.11 -7.43 1.37
CA ASP A 109 -22.81 -7.06 -0.02
C ASP A 109 -21.60 -6.12 -0.09
N LEU A 110 -20.80 -6.22 -1.15
CA LEU A 110 -19.67 -5.33 -1.37
C LEU A 110 -20.15 -3.94 -1.83
N ASP A 111 -19.75 -2.90 -1.11
CA ASP A 111 -19.93 -1.51 -1.53
C ASP A 111 -18.67 -1.06 -2.32
N VAL A 112 -18.72 -1.21 -3.64
CA VAL A 112 -17.63 -0.85 -4.54
C VAL A 112 -17.92 0.51 -5.18
N LYS A 113 -17.03 1.46 -4.96
CA LYS A 113 -17.14 2.82 -5.51
C LYS A 113 -15.98 3.12 -6.45
N VAL A 114 -16.27 3.90 -7.50
CA VAL A 114 -15.23 4.48 -8.35
C VAL A 114 -14.62 5.68 -7.64
N LEU A 115 -13.31 5.79 -7.67
CA LEU A 115 -12.60 6.95 -7.17
C LEU A 115 -12.48 8.01 -8.26
N ASP A 116 -12.80 9.25 -7.92
CA ASP A 116 -12.68 10.40 -8.82
C ASP A 116 -11.21 10.72 -9.16
N GLN A 117 -10.31 10.39 -8.26
CA GLN A 117 -8.88 10.61 -8.40
C GLN A 117 -8.10 9.36 -8.01
N HIS A 118 -7.06 9.05 -8.75
CA HIS A 118 -6.18 7.93 -8.44
C HIS A 118 -5.46 8.14 -7.11
N LYS A 119 -5.46 7.09 -6.27
CA LYS A 119 -4.79 7.06 -4.97
C LYS A 119 -3.58 6.15 -5.05
N PHE A 120 -2.54 6.51 -4.30
CA PHE A 120 -1.33 5.71 -4.19
C PHE A 120 -1.37 4.92 -2.88
N ASN A 121 -1.36 3.59 -2.99
CA ASN A 121 -1.32 2.74 -1.82
C ASN A 121 -0.75 1.36 -2.17
N GLY A 122 0.38 1.03 -1.58
CA GLY A 122 1.03 -0.26 -1.78
C GLY A 122 0.50 -1.39 -0.91
N CYS A 123 -0.36 -1.09 0.07
CA CYS A 123 -0.92 -2.08 0.97
C CYS A 123 -2.37 -2.40 0.58
N GLY A 124 -2.62 -3.65 0.20
CA GLY A 124 -3.96 -4.08 -0.22
C GLY A 124 -4.38 -3.62 -1.61
N LEU A 125 -3.43 -3.25 -2.46
CA LEU A 125 -3.72 -2.95 -3.85
C LEU A 125 -4.06 -4.22 -4.61
N VAL A 126 -5.26 -4.28 -5.15
CA VAL A 126 -5.73 -5.33 -6.06
C VAL A 126 -5.57 -4.83 -7.49
N ILE A 127 -4.87 -5.61 -8.31
CA ILE A 127 -4.52 -5.25 -9.68
C ILE A 127 -5.08 -6.33 -10.60
N SER A 128 -5.90 -5.96 -11.57
CA SER A 128 -6.26 -6.85 -12.66
C SER A 128 -4.99 -7.25 -13.43
N SER A 129 -4.82 -8.53 -13.70
CA SER A 129 -3.66 -9.04 -14.46
C SER A 129 -3.54 -8.41 -15.84
N GLU A 130 -4.65 -7.98 -16.43
CA GLU A 130 -4.67 -7.29 -17.71
C GLU A 130 -3.93 -5.92 -17.69
N VAL A 131 -3.81 -5.30 -16.51
CA VAL A 131 -2.98 -4.10 -16.34
C VAL A 131 -1.50 -4.45 -16.54
N ILE A 132 -1.04 -5.52 -15.91
CA ILE A 132 0.37 -5.97 -16.02
C ILE A 132 0.66 -6.47 -17.44
N LYS A 133 -0.22 -7.29 -18.02
CA LYS A 133 -0.11 -7.78 -19.40
C LYS A 133 -0.04 -6.67 -20.44
N SER A 134 -0.54 -5.48 -20.10
CA SER A 134 -0.44 -4.30 -20.96
C SER A 134 0.93 -3.60 -20.90
N GLY A 135 1.92 -4.18 -20.21
CA GLY A 135 3.27 -3.65 -20.08
C GLY A 135 3.48 -2.70 -18.90
N VAL A 136 2.49 -2.60 -18.00
CA VAL A 136 2.60 -1.79 -16.79
C VAL A 136 3.26 -2.60 -15.68
N ASN A 137 4.37 -2.14 -15.16
CA ASN A 137 4.99 -2.72 -13.97
C ASN A 137 5.85 -1.69 -13.25
N ILE A 138 6.35 -2.02 -12.07
CA ILE A 138 7.29 -1.20 -11.32
C ILE A 138 8.60 -1.06 -12.10
N PRO A 139 9.10 0.15 -12.37
CA PRO A 139 10.35 0.32 -13.12
C PRO A 139 11.55 -0.20 -12.33
N LYS A 140 12.54 -0.75 -13.04
CA LYS A 140 13.76 -1.32 -12.42
C LYS A 140 14.57 -0.29 -11.64
N SER A 141 14.50 0.97 -12.04
CA SER A 141 15.19 2.07 -11.37
C SER A 141 14.63 2.38 -9.98
N VAL A 142 13.37 2.03 -9.70
CA VAL A 142 12.77 2.19 -8.36
C VAL A 142 13.07 0.94 -7.54
N PHE A 143 14.10 1.02 -6.70
CA PHE A 143 14.70 -0.15 -6.09
C PHE A 143 14.36 -0.33 -4.61
N PHE A 144 13.81 0.68 -3.92
CA PHE A 144 13.57 0.61 -2.48
C PHE A 144 12.13 0.97 -2.10
N VAL A 145 11.76 2.25 -2.15
CA VAL A 145 10.42 2.79 -1.85
C VAL A 145 9.83 3.46 -3.09
N HIS A 146 8.59 3.94 -3.00
CA HIS A 146 7.84 4.55 -4.11
C HIS A 146 7.48 3.58 -5.24
N GLU A 147 7.40 2.30 -4.96
CA GLU A 147 6.99 1.29 -5.93
C GLU A 147 5.53 1.46 -6.34
N ASP A 148 4.65 1.83 -5.40
CA ASP A 148 3.24 2.13 -5.66
C ASP A 148 3.09 3.42 -6.48
N THR A 149 3.76 4.49 -6.08
CA THR A 149 3.77 5.77 -6.80
C THR A 149 4.26 5.58 -8.24
N SER A 150 5.40 4.92 -8.42
CA SER A 150 5.98 4.69 -9.74
C SER A 150 5.10 3.78 -10.60
N PHE A 151 4.49 2.75 -10.01
CA PHE A 151 3.54 1.89 -10.69
C PHE A 151 2.34 2.69 -11.23
N MET A 152 1.74 3.54 -10.38
CA MET A 152 0.62 4.38 -10.78
C MET A 152 1.01 5.38 -11.88
N MET A 153 2.20 5.97 -11.79
CA MET A 153 2.72 6.88 -12.84
C MET A 153 2.89 6.16 -14.19
N ILE A 154 3.47 4.95 -14.17
CA ILE A 154 3.61 4.12 -15.39
C ILE A 154 2.23 3.74 -15.93
N MET A 155 1.32 3.29 -15.06
CA MET A 155 -0.03 2.91 -15.45
C MET A 155 -0.75 4.06 -16.15
N GLN A 156 -0.74 5.25 -15.56
CA GLN A 156 -1.35 6.45 -16.16
C GLN A 156 -0.69 6.82 -17.50
N LYS A 157 0.61 6.66 -17.61
CA LYS A 157 1.34 6.97 -18.85
C LYS A 157 1.04 5.98 -19.97
N VAL A 158 0.92 4.70 -19.65
CA VAL A 158 0.75 3.62 -20.65
C VAL A 158 -0.72 3.42 -20.99
N LEU A 159 -1.60 3.42 -20.01
CA LEU A 159 -3.01 3.09 -20.17
C LEU A 159 -3.95 4.30 -20.11
N GLY A 160 -3.44 5.47 -19.72
CA GLY A 160 -4.29 6.62 -19.37
C GLY A 160 -5.01 6.40 -18.05
N MET A 161 -6.16 7.06 -17.90
CA MET A 161 -7.00 6.96 -16.69
C MET A 161 -7.89 5.71 -16.78
N ILE A 162 -7.42 4.60 -16.24
CA ILE A 162 -8.27 3.42 -16.05
C ILE A 162 -9.08 3.54 -14.76
N PRO A 163 -10.22 2.85 -14.64
CA PRO A 163 -11.01 2.88 -13.40
C PRO A 163 -10.21 2.41 -12.19
N GLN A 164 -10.26 3.19 -11.15
CA GLN A 164 -9.80 2.83 -9.82
C GLN A 164 -11.00 2.75 -8.89
N TYR A 165 -11.09 1.65 -8.18
CA TYR A 165 -12.20 1.38 -7.28
C TYR A 165 -11.73 1.35 -5.82
N VAL A 166 -12.66 1.53 -4.91
CA VAL A 166 -12.50 1.23 -3.49
C VAL A 166 -13.62 0.31 -3.04
N ILE A 167 -13.25 -0.74 -2.29
CA ILE A 167 -14.21 -1.57 -1.57
C ILE A 167 -14.43 -0.90 -0.23
N ASN A 168 -15.49 -0.08 -0.15
CA ASN A 168 -15.67 0.88 0.92
C ASN A 168 -16.01 0.25 2.27
N ASN A 169 -16.62 -0.91 2.27
CA ASN A 169 -17.16 -1.57 3.47
C ASN A 169 -16.39 -2.81 3.92
N VAL A 170 -15.25 -3.12 3.31
CA VAL A 170 -14.37 -4.19 3.77
C VAL A 170 -13.09 -3.58 4.30
N LEU A 171 -12.78 -3.90 5.55
CA LEU A 171 -11.61 -3.38 6.24
C LEU A 171 -10.40 -4.26 6.01
N LEU A 172 -9.33 -3.66 5.51
CA LEU A 172 -7.98 -4.19 5.55
C LEU A 172 -7.16 -3.35 6.52
N VAL A 173 -6.41 -3.98 7.41
CA VAL A 173 -5.64 -3.27 8.42
C VAL A 173 -4.15 -3.32 8.13
N HIS A 174 -3.53 -2.16 8.06
CA HIS A 174 -2.10 -2.02 7.96
C HIS A 174 -1.52 -1.64 9.33
N ASN A 175 -1.06 -2.63 10.08
CA ASN A 175 -0.57 -2.47 11.46
C ASN A 175 0.85 -1.86 11.53
N ARG A 176 1.07 -0.70 10.91
CA ARG A 176 2.39 -0.03 10.90
C ARG A 176 2.95 0.22 12.30
N ASN A 177 2.08 0.39 13.27
CA ASN A 177 2.43 0.76 14.64
C ASN A 177 2.32 -0.38 15.64
N HIS A 178 2.24 -1.61 15.16
CA HIS A 178 2.25 -2.75 16.07
C HIS A 178 3.45 -2.65 17.05
N PRO A 179 3.28 -2.79 18.36
CA PRO A 179 4.35 -2.60 19.34
C PRO A 179 5.62 -3.41 19.03
N LYS A 180 5.47 -4.66 18.60
CA LYS A 180 6.61 -5.52 18.19
C LYS A 180 7.39 -4.94 17.00
N LYS A 181 6.71 -4.31 16.04
CA LYS A 181 7.37 -3.67 14.92
C LYS A 181 8.13 -2.42 15.36
N ARG A 182 7.55 -1.62 16.25
CA ARG A 182 8.24 -0.44 16.84
C ARG A 182 9.50 -0.85 17.59
N MET A 183 9.44 -1.92 18.39
CA MET A 183 10.62 -2.46 19.07
C MET A 183 11.69 -2.85 18.05
N TYR A 184 11.32 -3.59 17.01
CA TYR A 184 12.26 -3.96 15.95
C TYR A 184 12.88 -2.74 15.26
N VAL A 185 12.07 -1.75 14.90
CA VAL A 185 12.53 -0.52 14.25
C VAL A 185 13.45 0.29 15.16
N ARG A 186 13.20 0.33 16.46
CA ARG A 186 14.06 0.97 17.45
C ARG A 186 15.33 0.19 17.78
N GLY A 187 15.43 -1.06 17.31
CA GLY A 187 16.53 -1.96 17.63
C GLY A 187 16.42 -2.59 19.00
N GLU A 188 15.25 -2.51 19.63
CA GLU A 188 14.96 -3.18 20.90
C GLU A 188 14.69 -4.68 20.67
N ARG A 189 15.15 -5.52 21.59
CA ARG A 189 14.76 -6.93 21.66
C ARG A 189 13.54 -7.10 22.56
N ILE A 190 12.91 -8.27 22.49
CA ILE A 190 11.73 -8.60 23.32
C ILE A 190 12.05 -8.50 24.82
N ASP A 191 13.29 -8.75 25.20
CA ASP A 191 13.79 -8.65 26.59
C ASP A 191 14.15 -7.21 27.02
N GLY A 192 13.89 -6.21 26.17
CA GLY A 192 14.18 -4.80 26.43
C GLY A 192 15.63 -4.40 26.19
N THR A 193 16.51 -5.33 25.77
CA THR A 193 17.88 -4.99 25.45
C THR A 193 18.01 -4.42 24.05
N MET A 194 19.06 -3.58 23.82
CA MET A 194 19.32 -3.02 22.50
C MET A 194 20.13 -3.97 21.62
N ASN A 195 19.84 -3.99 20.35
CA ASN A 195 20.63 -4.74 19.38
C ASN A 195 21.84 -3.90 18.93
N GLU A 196 22.96 -4.06 19.57
CA GLU A 196 24.20 -3.33 19.31
C GLU A 196 24.75 -3.50 17.87
N LYS A 197 24.35 -4.59 17.20
CA LYS A 197 24.76 -4.85 15.80
C LYS A 197 23.83 -4.21 14.78
N ARG A 198 22.87 -3.42 15.21
CA ARG A 198 21.98 -2.73 14.28
C ARG A 198 22.79 -1.73 13.45
N ARG A 199 22.63 -1.80 12.13
CA ARG A 199 23.17 -0.78 11.22
C ARG A 199 22.53 0.57 11.53
N SER A 200 23.29 1.66 11.38
CA SER A 200 22.74 3.02 11.44
C SER A 200 21.59 3.16 10.44
N ASN A 201 20.67 4.09 10.69
CA ASN A 201 19.58 4.35 9.77
C ASN A 201 19.99 5.21 8.56
N ASP A 202 21.25 5.64 8.49
CA ASP A 202 21.72 6.56 7.46
C ASP A 202 21.54 5.98 6.05
N TRP A 203 21.81 4.70 5.88
CA TRP A 203 21.56 4.00 4.63
C TRP A 203 20.08 4.06 4.22
N TYR A 204 19.16 3.96 5.19
CA TYR A 204 17.73 3.98 4.92
C TYR A 204 17.31 5.34 4.36
N VAL A 205 17.75 6.43 5.01
CA VAL A 205 17.47 7.80 4.57
C VAL A 205 18.05 8.04 3.18
N LYS A 206 19.30 7.61 2.96
CA LYS A 206 19.98 7.73 1.66
C LYS A 206 19.26 6.94 0.57
N ALA A 207 18.92 5.69 0.83
CA ALA A 207 18.20 4.81 -0.11
C ALA A 207 16.81 5.35 -0.45
N ASN A 208 16.08 5.87 0.55
CA ASN A 208 14.77 6.49 0.37
C ASN A 208 14.87 7.67 -0.61
N LYS A 209 15.75 8.63 -0.32
CA LYS A 209 15.96 9.81 -1.17
C LYS A 209 16.34 9.43 -2.60
N MET A 210 17.28 8.51 -2.76
CA MET A 210 17.73 8.07 -4.09
C MET A 210 16.62 7.36 -4.88
N SER A 211 15.82 6.51 -4.21
CA SER A 211 14.69 5.84 -4.85
C SER A 211 13.57 6.81 -5.22
N GLU A 212 13.34 7.82 -4.39
CA GLU A 212 12.40 8.91 -4.68
C GLU A 212 12.83 9.73 -5.89
N GLU A 213 14.10 10.13 -5.96
CA GLU A 213 14.65 10.84 -7.11
C GLU A 213 14.53 9.99 -8.39
N ASN A 214 14.82 8.70 -8.31
CA ASN A 214 14.63 7.78 -9.43
C ASN A 214 13.15 7.72 -9.85
N CYS A 215 12.22 7.64 -8.90
CA CYS A 215 10.79 7.59 -9.17
C CYS A 215 10.32 8.81 -9.97
N TYR A 216 10.67 10.01 -9.53
CA TYR A 216 10.23 11.23 -10.20
C TYR A 216 10.94 11.52 -11.52
N ASN A 217 12.03 10.82 -11.81
CA ASN A 217 12.80 10.98 -13.04
C ASN A 217 12.66 9.80 -14.03
N ILE A 218 11.71 8.89 -13.84
CA ILE A 218 11.54 7.69 -14.70
C ILE A 218 11.32 8.01 -16.17
N TYR A 219 10.86 9.21 -16.51
CA TYR A 219 10.64 9.68 -17.88
C TYR A 219 11.70 10.66 -18.39
N ASN A 220 12.72 10.96 -17.59
CA ASN A 220 13.78 11.87 -18.00
C ASN A 220 14.92 11.06 -18.65
N PRO A 221 15.10 11.13 -19.98
CA PRO A 221 16.11 10.33 -20.68
C PRO A 221 17.54 10.75 -20.34
N ASN A 222 17.73 11.93 -19.78
CA ASN A 222 19.04 12.45 -19.39
C ASN A 222 19.39 12.18 -17.92
N TYR A 223 18.46 11.60 -17.16
CA TYR A 223 18.67 11.29 -15.75
C TYR A 223 19.34 9.93 -15.60
N LYS A 224 20.45 9.90 -14.89
CA LYS A 224 21.13 8.64 -14.50
C LYS A 224 20.59 8.18 -13.16
N SER A 225 19.84 7.09 -13.17
CA SER A 225 19.27 6.52 -11.96
C SER A 225 20.33 6.01 -11.00
N TYR A 226 20.11 6.24 -9.72
CA TYR A 226 20.87 5.60 -8.63
C TYR A 226 20.59 4.11 -8.57
N THR A 227 21.54 3.39 -7.98
CA THR A 227 21.45 1.94 -7.72
C THR A 227 21.67 1.64 -6.24
N TRP A 228 21.49 0.39 -5.83
CA TRP A 228 21.84 -0.04 -4.47
C TRP A 228 23.33 0.19 -4.14
N GLU A 229 24.21 0.03 -5.10
CA GLU A 229 25.65 0.27 -4.93
C GLU A 229 25.93 1.74 -4.55
N ASP A 230 25.13 2.69 -5.05
CA ASP A 230 25.31 4.09 -4.72
C ASP A 230 24.90 4.41 -3.28
N VAL A 231 23.99 3.62 -2.69
CA VAL A 231 23.63 3.76 -1.27
C VAL A 231 24.81 3.49 -0.35
N TRP A 232 25.71 2.60 -0.76
CA TRP A 232 26.83 2.14 0.06
C TRP A 232 28.15 2.88 -0.18
N LYS A 233 28.19 3.74 -1.18
CA LYS A 233 29.29 4.68 -1.41
C LYS A 233 29.16 5.90 -0.50
#